data_190b2ef74f8f77ff697ad2d3305adacd
#
_entry.id   190b2ef74f8f77ff697ad2d3305adacd
#
_cell.length_a   1.000
_cell.length_b   1.000
_cell.length_c   1.000
_cell.angle_alpha   90.00
_cell.angle_beta   90.00
_cell.angle_gamma   90.00
#
_symmetry.space_group_name_H-M   'P 1'
#
loop_
_entity.id
_entity.type
_entity.pdbx_description
1 polymer ?
#
loop_
_entity_poly.entity_id
_entity_poly.type
_entity_poly.pdbx_seq_one_letter_code
_entity_poly.pdbx_strand_id
1 'polypeptide(L)'
;MFEGHDPYLVALSVVIAILGGYTGFSLAARIRGTPDVSHRVLLAGAAAFLAVGIWTMHFVGMLAAPIPADTVYLVLPTIVSFLICVLVVGISLFFVSIGVPSLRRVVSSAVLLGAGIASMHYVGIHGLAGRFAIEHDTPMILLSILIAVVTAYGGLRAFLARQDGIRLIVSSIAYGIAVSGMHYTAMDGMHFVPLADGSHHHAGGLAASQQILSVVVALLCFVIAAGFLLSLVPDPRRQTMAIAAVVTGPLAEAGLAAAPLSSPDPVPAAASVARPVSAPLGGLGQPPRPAPAPRLPVEGANGTHFINSADVRSVRADAHYTRVHDGTRERMCPWSISEAEAQLDPGLFVRVHRSHIVAIPHVTFVRKEGDGAIVELDGPSPHRVPVSRAKIAEVKARLGLARRHAQSAAGLGREA
;
A
#
# COMPACT_ATOMS: atom_id res chain seq x y z
N MET A 1 -35.42 13.40 6.74
CA MET A 1 -34.23 12.52 6.88
C MET A 1 -33.81 12.25 8.33
N PHE A 2 -33.75 13.25 9.23
CA PHE A 2 -33.34 13.03 10.63
C PHE A 2 -34.40 13.32 11.66
N GLU A 3 -35.66 13.53 11.25
CA GLU A 3 -36.77 13.83 12.15
C GLU A 3 -37.04 12.63 13.07
N GLY A 4 -36.96 12.84 14.37
CA GLY A 4 -37.10 11.79 15.39
C GLY A 4 -35.86 10.96 15.70
N HIS A 5 -34.75 11.10 14.97
CA HIS A 5 -33.49 10.41 15.27
C HIS A 5 -32.73 11.07 16.41
N ASP A 6 -32.06 10.26 17.26
CA ASP A 6 -31.11 10.77 18.25
C ASP A 6 -29.85 11.33 17.58
N PRO A 7 -29.59 12.66 17.66
CA PRO A 7 -28.47 13.28 16.94
C PRO A 7 -27.09 12.82 17.43
N TYR A 8 -26.97 12.42 18.69
CA TYR A 8 -25.70 11.93 19.25
C TYR A 8 -25.35 10.55 18.69
N LEU A 9 -26.33 9.66 18.61
CA LEU A 9 -26.13 8.34 18.02
C LEU A 9 -25.93 8.42 16.50
N VAL A 10 -26.59 9.35 15.81
CA VAL A 10 -26.31 9.63 14.39
C VAL A 10 -24.85 10.07 14.22
N ALA A 11 -24.39 11.04 14.99
CA ALA A 11 -22.99 11.49 14.93
C ALA A 11 -22.02 10.36 15.27
N LEU A 12 -22.32 9.56 16.30
CA LEU A 12 -21.51 8.40 16.69
C LEU A 12 -21.40 7.39 15.56
N SER A 13 -22.51 7.07 14.86
CA SER A 13 -22.50 6.13 13.74
C SER A 13 -21.55 6.57 12.62
N VAL A 14 -21.59 7.86 12.25
CA VAL A 14 -20.70 8.44 11.23
C VAL A 14 -19.24 8.38 11.68
N VAL A 15 -18.95 8.73 12.93
CA VAL A 15 -17.60 8.67 13.50
C VAL A 15 -17.05 7.24 13.46
N ILE A 16 -17.86 6.23 13.81
CA ILE A 16 -17.47 4.81 13.77
C ILE A 16 -17.14 4.38 12.34
N ALA A 17 -17.95 4.78 11.36
CA ALA A 17 -17.65 4.49 9.94
C ALA A 17 -16.33 5.13 9.48
N ILE A 18 -16.06 6.37 9.92
CA ILE A 18 -14.81 7.07 9.62
C ILE A 18 -13.61 6.34 10.27
N LEU A 19 -13.71 5.96 11.54
CA LEU A 19 -12.62 5.27 12.26
C LEU A 19 -12.36 3.88 11.68
N GLY A 20 -13.40 3.11 11.36
CA GLY A 20 -13.29 1.81 10.68
C GLY A 20 -12.64 1.95 9.31
N GLY A 21 -13.06 2.97 8.54
CA GLY A 21 -12.46 3.33 7.26
C GLY A 21 -10.98 3.70 7.38
N TYR A 22 -10.65 4.56 8.32
CA TYR A 22 -9.26 4.99 8.57
C TYR A 22 -8.36 3.80 8.92
N THR A 23 -8.80 2.96 9.85
CA THR A 23 -8.04 1.77 10.27
C THR A 23 -7.85 0.81 9.10
N GLY A 24 -8.92 0.52 8.34
CA GLY A 24 -8.85 -0.35 7.17
C GLY A 24 -7.93 0.18 6.09
N PHE A 25 -8.02 1.47 5.72
CA PHE A 25 -7.15 2.07 4.71
C PHE A 25 -5.71 2.24 5.20
N SER A 26 -5.48 2.48 6.49
CA SER A 26 -4.14 2.52 7.09
C SER A 26 -3.45 1.16 6.97
N LEU A 27 -4.17 0.07 7.30
CA LEU A 27 -3.65 -1.30 7.12
C LEU A 27 -3.37 -1.62 5.65
N ALA A 28 -4.25 -1.19 4.73
CA ALA A 28 -4.04 -1.31 3.29
C ALA A 28 -2.78 -0.59 2.81
N ALA A 29 -2.51 0.60 3.36
CA ALA A 29 -1.29 1.35 3.04
C ALA A 29 0.00 0.64 3.48
N ARG A 30 -0.07 -0.17 4.56
CA ARG A 30 1.07 -0.96 5.07
C ARG A 30 1.35 -2.22 4.24
N ILE A 31 0.34 -2.77 3.54
CA ILE A 31 0.46 -3.98 2.71
C ILE A 31 1.60 -3.87 1.68
N ARG A 32 1.81 -2.68 1.10
CA ARG A 32 2.72 -2.47 -0.03
C ARG A 32 4.21 -2.53 0.30
N GLY A 33 4.57 -2.53 1.58
CA GLY A 33 5.95 -2.55 2.04
C GLY A 33 6.34 -3.82 2.81
N THR A 34 5.45 -4.86 2.84
CA THR A 34 5.64 -6.03 3.70
C THR A 34 5.85 -7.33 2.92
N PRO A 35 6.62 -8.30 3.46
CA PRO A 35 6.76 -9.65 2.89
C PRO A 35 5.41 -10.39 2.79
N ASP A 36 5.31 -11.39 1.90
CA ASP A 36 4.07 -12.08 1.52
C ASP A 36 3.22 -12.62 2.69
N VAL A 37 3.84 -13.13 3.75
CA VAL A 37 3.10 -13.65 4.92
C VAL A 37 2.37 -12.54 5.67
N SER A 38 3.02 -11.39 5.84
CA SER A 38 2.41 -10.21 6.48
C SER A 38 1.34 -9.57 5.61
N HIS A 39 1.42 -9.70 4.27
CA HIS A 39 0.44 -9.18 3.32
C HIS A 39 -0.97 -9.76 3.56
N ARG A 40 -1.09 -11.09 3.73
CA ARG A 40 -2.38 -11.75 3.98
C ARG A 40 -3.01 -11.31 5.30
N VAL A 41 -2.21 -11.19 6.34
CA VAL A 41 -2.68 -10.76 7.66
C VAL A 41 -3.17 -9.31 7.63
N LEU A 42 -2.42 -8.42 6.97
CA LEU A 42 -2.80 -7.02 6.83
C LEU A 42 -4.07 -6.86 5.96
N LEU A 43 -4.21 -7.65 4.90
CA LEU A 43 -5.40 -7.68 4.06
C LEU A 43 -6.63 -8.15 4.84
N ALA A 44 -6.50 -9.24 5.60
CA ALA A 44 -7.56 -9.74 6.46
C ALA A 44 -7.94 -8.72 7.56
N GLY A 45 -6.94 -8.07 8.18
CA GLY A 45 -7.18 -7.00 9.14
C GLY A 45 -7.89 -5.80 8.54
N ALA A 46 -7.47 -5.35 7.34
CA ALA A 46 -8.14 -4.27 6.62
C ALA A 46 -9.61 -4.62 6.31
N ALA A 47 -9.87 -5.84 5.83
CA ALA A 47 -11.21 -6.33 5.55
C ALA A 47 -12.06 -6.39 6.83
N ALA A 48 -11.50 -6.91 7.91
CA ALA A 48 -12.19 -7.03 9.20
C ALA A 48 -12.59 -5.65 9.75
N PHE A 49 -11.67 -4.68 9.79
CA PHE A 49 -11.98 -3.33 10.31
C PHE A 49 -13.00 -2.59 9.44
N LEU A 50 -12.93 -2.72 8.11
CA LEU A 50 -13.93 -2.14 7.21
C LEU A 50 -15.31 -2.79 7.44
N ALA A 51 -15.39 -4.12 7.48
CA ALA A 51 -16.64 -4.84 7.67
C ALA A 51 -17.28 -4.55 9.04
N VAL A 52 -16.47 -4.64 10.11
CA VAL A 52 -16.95 -4.33 11.47
C VAL A 52 -17.37 -2.87 11.57
N GLY A 53 -16.64 -1.93 10.96
CA GLY A 53 -16.98 -0.52 10.93
C GLY A 53 -18.32 -0.25 10.23
N ILE A 54 -18.56 -0.86 9.05
CA ILE A 54 -19.83 -0.74 8.31
C ILE A 54 -21.00 -1.31 9.13
N TRP A 55 -20.83 -2.53 9.65
CA TRP A 55 -21.87 -3.21 10.40
C TRP A 55 -22.20 -2.50 11.71
N THR A 56 -21.19 -2.06 12.46
CA THR A 56 -21.39 -1.32 13.72
C THR A 56 -22.05 0.02 13.46
N MET A 57 -21.64 0.76 12.43
CA MET A 57 -22.29 2.00 11.99
C MET A 57 -23.79 1.77 11.72
N HIS A 58 -24.13 0.72 10.96
CA HIS A 58 -25.51 0.37 10.65
C HIS A 58 -26.33 0.17 11.93
N PHE A 59 -25.87 -0.61 12.90
CA PHE A 59 -26.62 -0.88 14.13
C PHE A 59 -26.64 0.31 15.10
N VAL A 60 -25.59 1.15 15.15
CA VAL A 60 -25.66 2.43 15.88
C VAL A 60 -26.68 3.36 15.24
N GLY A 61 -26.73 3.41 13.90
CA GLY A 61 -27.75 4.16 13.17
C GLY A 61 -29.17 3.63 13.40
N MET A 62 -29.33 2.31 13.53
CA MET A 62 -30.60 1.68 13.93
C MET A 62 -31.02 2.09 15.36
N LEU A 63 -30.06 2.13 16.30
CA LEU A 63 -30.33 2.58 17.67
C LEU A 63 -30.67 4.08 17.75
N ALA A 64 -30.22 4.86 16.75
CA ALA A 64 -30.54 6.27 16.64
C ALA A 64 -31.99 6.53 16.10
N ALA A 65 -32.53 5.56 15.36
CA ALA A 65 -33.83 5.72 14.69
C ALA A 65 -35.00 5.67 15.67
N PRO A 66 -36.15 6.34 15.37
CA PRO A 66 -37.34 6.31 16.17
C PRO A 66 -38.10 4.98 16.00
N ILE A 67 -37.48 3.88 16.46
CA ILE A 67 -38.04 2.53 16.40
C ILE A 67 -39.00 2.32 17.59
N PRO A 68 -40.17 1.62 17.42
CA PRO A 68 -41.07 1.34 18.50
C PRO A 68 -40.40 0.67 19.70
N ALA A 69 -40.75 1.06 20.92
CA ALA A 69 -40.09 0.66 22.16
C ALA A 69 -40.18 -0.85 22.47
N ASP A 70 -41.17 -1.54 21.91
CA ASP A 70 -41.42 -2.98 22.06
C ASP A 70 -40.63 -3.83 21.02
N THR A 71 -39.76 -3.20 20.26
CA THR A 71 -38.94 -3.87 19.23
C THR A 71 -37.87 -4.79 19.85
N VAL A 72 -37.80 -6.00 19.34
CA VAL A 72 -36.75 -6.96 19.63
C VAL A 72 -35.96 -7.24 18.35
N TYR A 73 -34.70 -7.65 18.51
CA TYR A 73 -33.80 -7.99 17.39
C TYR A 73 -33.67 -9.51 17.29
N LEU A 74 -34.07 -10.06 16.15
CA LEU A 74 -33.89 -11.48 15.87
C LEU A 74 -32.40 -11.80 15.67
N VAL A 75 -31.90 -12.76 16.44
CA VAL A 75 -30.47 -13.10 16.47
C VAL A 75 -29.98 -13.62 15.11
N LEU A 76 -30.75 -14.48 14.45
CA LEU A 76 -30.36 -15.10 13.20
C LEU A 76 -30.16 -14.07 12.06
N PRO A 77 -31.10 -13.18 11.72
CA PRO A 77 -30.89 -12.13 10.72
C PRO A 77 -29.74 -11.19 11.09
N THR A 78 -29.57 -10.87 12.37
CA THR A 78 -28.46 -10.02 12.84
C THR A 78 -27.10 -10.67 12.57
N ILE A 79 -26.94 -11.98 12.87
CA ILE A 79 -25.72 -12.72 12.56
C ILE A 79 -25.53 -12.86 11.05
N VAL A 80 -26.57 -13.18 10.30
CA VAL A 80 -26.50 -13.32 8.84
C VAL A 80 -26.07 -12.00 8.20
N SER A 81 -26.62 -10.85 8.63
CA SER A 81 -26.22 -9.54 8.15
C SER A 81 -24.72 -9.27 8.40
N PHE A 82 -24.20 -9.64 9.57
CA PHE A 82 -22.77 -9.53 9.88
C PHE A 82 -21.91 -10.40 8.95
N LEU A 83 -22.29 -11.66 8.77
CA LEU A 83 -21.57 -12.60 7.89
C LEU A 83 -21.58 -12.13 6.44
N ILE A 84 -22.70 -11.62 5.93
CA ILE A 84 -22.79 -11.02 4.60
C ILE A 84 -21.77 -9.88 4.49
N CYS A 85 -21.73 -8.97 5.46
CA CYS A 85 -20.82 -7.83 5.46
C CYS A 85 -19.36 -8.30 5.41
N VAL A 86 -18.95 -9.19 6.32
CA VAL A 86 -17.57 -9.71 6.38
C VAL A 86 -17.18 -10.42 5.08
N LEU A 87 -18.09 -11.24 4.55
CA LEU A 87 -17.85 -12.02 3.34
C LEU A 87 -17.67 -11.13 2.11
N VAL A 88 -18.59 -10.18 1.88
CA VAL A 88 -18.53 -9.34 0.66
C VAL A 88 -17.38 -8.33 0.72
N VAL A 89 -17.07 -7.77 1.89
CA VAL A 89 -15.89 -6.91 2.07
C VAL A 89 -14.63 -7.74 1.84
N GLY A 90 -14.52 -8.91 2.46
CA GLY A 90 -13.36 -9.80 2.33
C GLY A 90 -13.11 -10.23 0.89
N ILE A 91 -14.14 -10.74 0.21
CA ILE A 91 -14.06 -11.18 -1.20
C ILE A 91 -13.68 -10.00 -2.10
N SER A 92 -14.34 -8.84 -1.95
CA SER A 92 -14.09 -7.68 -2.81
C SER A 92 -12.67 -7.14 -2.67
N LEU A 93 -12.16 -7.03 -1.43
CA LEU A 93 -10.78 -6.60 -1.19
C LEU A 93 -9.75 -7.63 -1.69
N PHE A 94 -10.00 -8.91 -1.46
CA PHE A 94 -9.14 -9.98 -1.99
C PHE A 94 -9.09 -9.91 -3.51
N PHE A 95 -10.24 -9.79 -4.17
CA PHE A 95 -10.34 -9.80 -5.64
C PHE A 95 -9.61 -8.61 -6.29
N VAL A 96 -9.66 -7.42 -5.69
CA VAL A 96 -8.91 -6.25 -6.21
C VAL A 96 -7.43 -6.28 -5.83
N SER A 97 -7.02 -7.09 -4.85
CA SER A 97 -5.63 -7.21 -4.40
C SER A 97 -4.80 -8.20 -5.23
N ILE A 98 -5.42 -9.03 -6.07
CA ILE A 98 -4.73 -10.02 -6.91
C ILE A 98 -4.16 -9.32 -8.15
N GLY A 99 -2.83 -9.28 -8.28
CA GLY A 99 -2.14 -8.72 -9.45
C GLY A 99 -2.44 -7.25 -9.70
N VAL A 100 -2.37 -6.79 -10.97
CA VAL A 100 -2.68 -5.40 -11.34
C VAL A 100 -4.19 -5.24 -11.50
N PRO A 101 -4.85 -4.38 -10.71
CA PRO A 101 -6.29 -4.19 -10.78
C PRO A 101 -6.72 -3.51 -12.07
N SER A 102 -7.48 -4.20 -12.92
CA SER A 102 -8.11 -3.62 -14.10
C SER A 102 -9.37 -2.83 -13.70
N LEU A 103 -9.78 -1.86 -14.52
CA LEU A 103 -11.01 -1.10 -14.27
C LEU A 103 -12.24 -2.03 -14.15
N ARG A 104 -12.36 -3.02 -15.04
CA ARG A 104 -13.47 -4.01 -15.01
C ARG A 104 -13.52 -4.74 -13.67
N ARG A 105 -12.36 -5.16 -13.14
CA ARG A 105 -12.27 -5.84 -11.84
C ARG A 105 -12.69 -4.94 -10.68
N VAL A 106 -12.25 -3.69 -10.67
CA VAL A 106 -12.65 -2.72 -9.64
C VAL A 106 -14.14 -2.45 -9.69
N VAL A 107 -14.72 -2.27 -10.89
CA VAL A 107 -16.16 -2.05 -11.06
C VAL A 107 -16.98 -3.27 -10.62
N SER A 108 -16.62 -4.48 -11.08
CA SER A 108 -17.33 -5.70 -10.67
C SER A 108 -17.27 -5.93 -9.16
N SER A 109 -16.11 -5.70 -8.53
CA SER A 109 -15.97 -5.75 -7.08
C SER A 109 -16.77 -4.68 -6.36
N ALA A 110 -16.89 -3.47 -6.93
CA ALA A 110 -17.70 -2.41 -6.37
C ALA A 110 -19.21 -2.74 -6.42
N VAL A 111 -19.67 -3.32 -7.51
CA VAL A 111 -21.07 -3.79 -7.63
C VAL A 111 -21.34 -4.90 -6.62
N LEU A 112 -20.45 -5.90 -6.51
CA LEU A 112 -20.57 -6.97 -5.52
C LEU A 112 -20.59 -6.41 -4.10
N LEU A 113 -19.64 -5.52 -3.77
CA LEU A 113 -19.52 -4.92 -2.44
C LEU A 113 -20.73 -4.04 -2.11
N GLY A 114 -21.15 -3.19 -3.04
CA GLY A 114 -22.30 -2.31 -2.85
C GLY A 114 -23.60 -3.09 -2.69
N ALA A 115 -23.85 -4.10 -3.54
CA ALA A 115 -24.99 -5.00 -3.40
C ALA A 115 -24.97 -5.76 -2.06
N GLY A 116 -23.78 -6.22 -1.64
CA GLY A 116 -23.61 -6.88 -0.35
C GLY A 116 -23.86 -5.97 0.86
N ILE A 117 -23.39 -4.71 0.80
CA ILE A 117 -23.66 -3.72 1.86
C ILE A 117 -25.17 -3.41 1.94
N ALA A 118 -25.84 -3.22 0.80
CA ALA A 118 -27.28 -3.05 0.75
C ALA A 118 -28.02 -4.29 1.30
N SER A 119 -27.61 -5.49 0.89
CA SER A 119 -28.18 -6.74 1.41
C SER A 119 -28.01 -6.87 2.92
N MET A 120 -26.82 -6.54 3.45
CA MET A 120 -26.55 -6.54 4.89
C MET A 120 -27.52 -5.59 5.62
N HIS A 121 -27.72 -4.38 5.09
CA HIS A 121 -28.59 -3.38 5.67
C HIS A 121 -30.06 -3.87 5.73
N TYR A 122 -30.61 -4.33 4.60
CA TYR A 122 -32.00 -4.79 4.56
C TYR A 122 -32.21 -6.10 5.34
N VAL A 123 -31.27 -7.03 5.34
CA VAL A 123 -31.32 -8.23 6.20
C VAL A 123 -31.28 -7.84 7.68
N GLY A 124 -30.44 -6.85 8.05
CA GLY A 124 -30.39 -6.31 9.41
C GLY A 124 -31.71 -5.70 9.85
N ILE A 125 -32.37 -4.91 9.00
CA ILE A 125 -33.70 -4.33 9.25
C ILE A 125 -34.78 -5.40 9.38
N HIS A 126 -34.76 -6.43 8.51
CA HIS A 126 -35.70 -7.55 8.62
C HIS A 126 -35.50 -8.40 9.88
N GLY A 127 -34.44 -8.16 10.63
CA GLY A 127 -34.22 -8.68 11.96
C GLY A 127 -35.05 -7.98 13.05
N LEU A 128 -35.71 -6.86 12.75
CA LEU A 128 -36.62 -6.19 13.70
C LEU A 128 -37.94 -6.97 13.80
N ALA A 129 -38.37 -7.24 15.01
CA ALA A 129 -39.68 -7.86 15.28
C ALA A 129 -40.42 -7.08 16.35
N GLY A 130 -41.73 -6.91 16.15
CA GLY A 130 -42.62 -6.14 17.02
C GLY A 130 -44.04 -6.22 16.49
N ARG A 131 -44.93 -5.35 17.02
CA ARG A 131 -46.34 -5.24 16.57
C ARG A 131 -46.50 -4.29 15.38
N PHE A 132 -45.61 -4.37 14.42
CA PHE A 132 -45.61 -3.55 13.20
C PHE A 132 -45.14 -4.36 11.98
N ALA A 133 -45.54 -3.92 10.81
CA ALA A 133 -44.97 -4.31 9.54
C ALA A 133 -43.99 -3.23 9.09
N ILE A 134 -42.94 -3.63 8.31
CA ILE A 134 -41.97 -2.70 7.74
C ILE A 134 -42.29 -2.56 6.25
N GLU A 135 -42.64 -1.36 5.84
CA GLU A 135 -42.84 -0.99 4.45
C GLU A 135 -41.64 -0.17 3.96
N HIS A 136 -41.30 -0.30 2.68
CA HIS A 136 -40.16 0.39 2.09
C HIS A 136 -40.57 1.08 0.79
N ASP A 137 -40.10 2.31 0.62
CA ASP A 137 -40.25 3.05 -0.62
C ASP A 137 -39.28 2.57 -1.68
N THR A 138 -39.82 2.01 -2.78
CA THR A 138 -38.97 1.49 -3.89
C THR A 138 -37.96 2.51 -4.42
N PRO A 139 -38.28 3.80 -4.64
CA PRO A 139 -37.30 4.80 -5.06
C PRO A 139 -36.12 4.94 -4.08
N MET A 140 -36.40 4.90 -2.75
CA MET A 140 -35.35 5.02 -1.73
C MET A 140 -34.48 3.77 -1.65
N ILE A 141 -35.06 2.58 -1.87
CA ILE A 141 -34.28 1.33 -2.02
C ILE A 141 -33.29 1.48 -3.20
N LEU A 142 -33.75 1.88 -4.38
CA LEU A 142 -32.91 2.02 -5.56
C LEU A 142 -31.82 3.07 -5.36
N LEU A 143 -32.15 4.20 -4.74
CA LEU A 143 -31.20 5.27 -4.44
C LEU A 143 -30.16 4.80 -3.42
N SER A 144 -30.56 4.09 -2.37
CA SER A 144 -29.61 3.55 -1.38
C SER A 144 -28.65 2.52 -2.00
N ILE A 145 -29.14 1.65 -2.88
CA ILE A 145 -28.29 0.70 -3.63
C ILE A 145 -27.30 1.44 -4.53
N LEU A 146 -27.75 2.48 -5.25
CA LEU A 146 -26.87 3.31 -6.07
C LEU A 146 -25.77 3.95 -5.23
N ILE A 147 -26.12 4.56 -4.09
CA ILE A 147 -25.16 5.16 -3.15
C ILE A 147 -24.20 4.09 -2.64
N ALA A 148 -24.69 2.88 -2.31
CA ALA A 148 -23.83 1.77 -1.86
C ALA A 148 -22.78 1.39 -2.91
N VAL A 149 -23.15 1.26 -4.19
CA VAL A 149 -22.24 0.90 -5.27
C VAL A 149 -21.22 2.01 -5.55
N VAL A 150 -21.65 3.27 -5.57
CA VAL A 150 -20.75 4.42 -5.75
C VAL A 150 -19.77 4.54 -4.59
N THR A 151 -20.25 4.38 -3.35
CA THR A 151 -19.42 4.37 -2.13
C THR A 151 -18.43 3.21 -2.15
N ALA A 152 -18.87 2.00 -2.54
CA ALA A 152 -18.01 0.83 -2.68
C ALA A 152 -16.92 1.06 -3.73
N TYR A 153 -17.24 1.67 -4.87
CA TYR A 153 -16.26 2.03 -5.89
C TYR A 153 -15.23 3.02 -5.35
N GLY A 154 -15.67 4.10 -4.71
CA GLY A 154 -14.79 5.09 -4.06
C GLY A 154 -13.91 4.47 -2.98
N GLY A 155 -14.48 3.62 -2.12
CA GLY A 155 -13.76 2.89 -1.07
C GLY A 155 -12.68 1.95 -1.62
N LEU A 156 -13.00 1.17 -2.67
CA LEU A 156 -12.02 0.31 -3.33
C LEU A 156 -10.92 1.11 -4.03
N ARG A 157 -11.24 2.26 -4.62
CA ARG A 157 -10.24 3.18 -5.20
C ARG A 157 -9.34 3.77 -4.12
N ALA A 158 -9.91 4.16 -2.97
CA ALA A 158 -9.14 4.62 -1.81
C ALA A 158 -8.23 3.51 -1.26
N PHE A 159 -8.74 2.28 -1.13
CA PHE A 159 -7.96 1.11 -0.71
C PHE A 159 -6.77 0.83 -1.63
N LEU A 160 -6.96 0.96 -2.95
CA LEU A 160 -5.91 0.76 -3.96
C LEU A 160 -4.97 1.97 -4.12
N ALA A 161 -5.37 3.16 -3.69
CA ALA A 161 -4.55 4.36 -3.79
C ALA A 161 -3.44 4.40 -2.73
N ARG A 162 -2.39 5.18 -2.98
CA ARG A 162 -1.40 5.50 -1.95
C ARG A 162 -2.06 6.40 -0.91
N GLN A 163 -2.21 5.87 0.29
CA GLN A 163 -2.81 6.55 1.43
C GLN A 163 -1.69 6.98 2.38
N ASP A 164 -1.45 8.28 2.47
CA ASP A 164 -0.48 8.89 3.37
C ASP A 164 -1.03 10.23 3.91
N GLY A 165 -0.71 10.55 5.16
CA GLY A 165 -1.04 11.81 5.80
C GLY A 165 -2.49 12.25 5.57
N ILE A 166 -2.67 13.45 5.01
CA ILE A 166 -3.99 14.07 4.82
C ILE A 166 -4.91 13.28 3.88
N ARG A 167 -4.35 12.58 2.88
CA ARG A 167 -5.16 11.78 1.93
C ARG A 167 -5.89 10.65 2.62
N LEU A 168 -5.24 9.98 3.58
CA LEU A 168 -5.85 8.92 4.38
C LEU A 168 -7.03 9.48 5.20
N ILE A 169 -6.85 10.65 5.84
CA ILE A 169 -7.89 11.31 6.63
C ILE A 169 -9.08 11.67 5.74
N VAL A 170 -8.83 12.36 4.63
CA VAL A 170 -9.89 12.81 3.70
C VAL A 170 -10.64 11.63 3.09
N SER A 171 -9.94 10.58 2.66
CA SER A 171 -10.56 9.37 2.10
C SER A 171 -11.43 8.65 3.14
N SER A 172 -11.00 8.61 4.40
CA SER A 172 -11.75 7.97 5.48
C SER A 172 -12.99 8.75 5.86
N ILE A 173 -12.90 10.09 5.91
CA ILE A 173 -14.06 10.97 6.16
C ILE A 173 -15.07 10.83 5.01
N ALA A 174 -14.62 10.94 3.76
CA ALA A 174 -15.49 10.80 2.59
C ALA A 174 -16.18 9.44 2.55
N TYR A 175 -15.45 8.37 2.84
CA TYR A 175 -15.98 7.02 2.93
C TYR A 175 -17.02 6.88 4.06
N GLY A 176 -16.71 7.34 5.26
CA GLY A 176 -17.61 7.26 6.41
C GLY A 176 -18.90 8.02 6.19
N ILE A 177 -18.84 9.24 5.63
CA ILE A 177 -20.03 10.03 5.27
C ILE A 177 -20.84 9.31 4.19
N ALA A 178 -20.21 8.78 3.15
CA ALA A 178 -20.91 8.16 2.03
C ALA A 178 -21.60 6.83 2.44
N VAL A 179 -20.93 5.98 3.25
CA VAL A 179 -21.57 4.73 3.73
C VAL A 179 -22.68 4.99 4.73
N SER A 180 -22.53 6.01 5.58
CA SER A 180 -23.62 6.45 6.46
C SER A 180 -24.77 7.08 5.66
N GLY A 181 -24.45 7.85 4.61
CA GLY A 181 -25.45 8.41 3.70
C GLY A 181 -26.33 7.33 3.07
N MET A 182 -25.76 6.20 2.64
CA MET A 182 -26.54 5.06 2.17
C MET A 182 -27.50 4.55 3.22
N HIS A 183 -27.02 4.34 4.46
CA HIS A 183 -27.83 3.84 5.57
C HIS A 183 -29.01 4.76 5.85
N TYR A 184 -28.77 6.06 6.02
CA TYR A 184 -29.83 7.01 6.34
C TYR A 184 -30.80 7.28 5.18
N THR A 185 -30.36 7.16 3.92
CA THR A 185 -31.24 7.19 2.75
C THR A 185 -32.19 5.99 2.75
N ALA A 186 -31.67 4.80 3.08
CA ALA A 186 -32.50 3.60 3.19
C ALA A 186 -33.50 3.69 4.36
N MET A 187 -33.08 4.28 5.51
CA MET A 187 -33.96 4.50 6.67
C MET A 187 -35.02 5.53 6.40
N ASP A 188 -34.78 6.56 5.61
CA ASP A 188 -35.75 7.58 5.23
C ASP A 188 -36.92 7.00 4.41
N GLY A 189 -36.64 5.95 3.63
CA GLY A 189 -37.68 5.21 2.89
C GLY A 189 -38.32 4.05 3.66
N MET A 190 -38.09 3.96 4.96
CA MET A 190 -38.68 2.88 5.80
C MET A 190 -39.79 3.41 6.71
N HIS A 191 -40.93 2.73 6.68
CA HIS A 191 -42.11 3.10 7.46
C HIS A 191 -42.56 1.93 8.32
N PHE A 192 -42.88 2.24 9.61
CA PHE A 192 -43.47 1.28 10.54
C PHE A 192 -44.98 1.40 10.49
N VAL A 193 -45.67 0.36 10.00
CA VAL A 193 -47.13 0.31 9.94
C VAL A 193 -47.63 -0.57 11.10
N PRO A 194 -48.43 -0.02 12.05
CA PRO A 194 -48.98 -0.80 13.14
C PRO A 194 -49.83 -1.95 12.62
N LEU A 195 -49.66 -3.15 13.15
CA LEU A 195 -50.51 -4.29 12.84
C LEU A 195 -51.83 -4.19 13.61
N ALA A 196 -52.94 -4.49 12.95
CA ALA A 196 -54.26 -4.56 13.60
C ALA A 196 -54.29 -5.64 14.69
N ASP A 197 -55.05 -5.39 15.77
CA ASP A 197 -55.16 -6.27 16.93
C ASP A 197 -55.41 -7.74 16.54
N GLY A 198 -54.53 -8.63 16.98
CA GLY A 198 -54.63 -10.08 16.84
C GLY A 198 -53.61 -10.78 15.93
N SER A 199 -52.89 -10.05 15.10
CA SER A 199 -51.78 -10.65 14.29
C SER A 199 -50.42 -10.41 14.94
N HIS A 200 -50.02 -11.32 15.83
CA HIS A 200 -48.63 -11.37 16.30
C HIS A 200 -47.81 -12.02 15.22
N HIS A 201 -46.95 -11.26 14.54
CA HIS A 201 -45.81 -11.86 13.85
C HIS A 201 -44.83 -12.38 14.92
N HIS A 202 -45.17 -13.54 15.51
CA HIS A 202 -44.15 -14.34 16.20
C HIS A 202 -43.19 -14.84 15.15
N ALA A 203 -42.18 -14.04 14.83
CA ALA A 203 -40.98 -14.58 14.15
C ALA A 203 -40.38 -15.60 15.12
N GLY A 204 -40.66 -16.89 14.89
CA GLY A 204 -40.07 -17.96 15.70
C GLY A 204 -38.56 -17.88 15.61
N GLY A 205 -37.89 -17.67 16.76
CA GLY A 205 -36.43 -17.58 16.80
C GLY A 205 -35.93 -16.94 18.08
N LEU A 206 -34.63 -17.05 18.31
CA LEU A 206 -33.95 -16.35 19.41
C LEU A 206 -34.04 -14.84 19.18
N ALA A 207 -34.56 -14.11 20.14
CA ALA A 207 -34.64 -12.66 20.13
C ALA A 207 -33.69 -12.08 21.18
N ALA A 208 -32.99 -11.01 20.82
CA ALA A 208 -32.19 -10.23 21.72
C ALA A 208 -32.88 -8.91 22.03
N SER A 209 -32.82 -8.48 23.29
CA SER A 209 -33.30 -7.16 23.65
C SER A 209 -32.39 -6.07 23.08
N GLN A 210 -32.91 -4.85 22.98
CA GLN A 210 -32.13 -3.68 22.57
C GLN A 210 -30.90 -3.46 23.47
N GLN A 211 -30.98 -3.81 24.75
CA GLN A 211 -29.84 -3.70 25.66
C GLN A 211 -28.72 -4.66 25.28
N ILE A 212 -29.03 -5.92 24.93
CA ILE A 212 -28.01 -6.89 24.50
C ILE A 212 -27.34 -6.41 23.23
N LEU A 213 -28.10 -5.92 22.26
CA LEU A 213 -27.54 -5.36 21.03
C LEU A 213 -26.64 -4.16 21.33
N SER A 214 -27.07 -3.25 22.21
CA SER A 214 -26.29 -2.07 22.61
C SER A 214 -24.95 -2.45 23.23
N VAL A 215 -24.91 -3.51 24.08
CA VAL A 215 -23.66 -4.02 24.66
C VAL A 215 -22.72 -4.57 23.57
N VAL A 216 -23.24 -5.37 22.64
CA VAL A 216 -22.44 -5.90 21.52
C VAL A 216 -21.88 -4.77 20.66
N VAL A 217 -22.71 -3.81 20.32
CA VAL A 217 -22.33 -2.62 19.52
C VAL A 217 -21.27 -1.79 20.27
N ALA A 218 -21.46 -1.54 21.58
CA ALA A 218 -20.48 -0.82 22.40
C ALA A 218 -19.12 -1.51 22.45
N LEU A 219 -19.11 -2.85 22.57
CA LEU A 219 -17.87 -3.64 22.52
C LEU A 219 -17.16 -3.49 21.16
N LEU A 220 -17.91 -3.54 20.06
CA LEU A 220 -17.33 -3.36 18.72
C LEU A 220 -16.85 -1.92 18.49
N CYS A 221 -17.55 -0.90 19.01
CA CYS A 221 -17.05 0.47 19.02
C CYS A 221 -15.72 0.59 19.73
N PHE A 222 -15.56 -0.10 20.88
CA PHE A 222 -14.30 -0.15 21.60
C PHE A 222 -13.19 -0.82 20.78
N VAL A 223 -13.48 -1.94 20.11
CA VAL A 223 -12.52 -2.64 19.23
C VAL A 223 -12.08 -1.73 18.06
N ILE A 224 -13.01 -1.00 17.46
CA ILE A 224 -12.72 -0.05 16.38
C ILE A 224 -11.84 1.09 16.90
N ALA A 225 -12.18 1.67 18.06
CA ALA A 225 -11.39 2.74 18.68
C ALA A 225 -9.98 2.26 19.05
N ALA A 226 -9.86 1.06 19.64
CA ALA A 226 -8.56 0.46 19.95
C ALA A 226 -7.72 0.21 18.69
N GLY A 227 -8.32 -0.33 17.63
CA GLY A 227 -7.69 -0.52 16.33
C GLY A 227 -7.24 0.80 15.70
N PHE A 228 -8.06 1.84 15.80
CA PHE A 228 -7.71 3.18 15.34
C PHE A 228 -6.50 3.72 16.11
N LEU A 229 -6.52 3.69 17.44
CA LEU A 229 -5.39 4.14 18.26
C LEU A 229 -4.10 3.35 17.93
N LEU A 230 -4.21 2.03 17.77
CA LEU A 230 -3.08 1.20 17.38
C LEU A 230 -2.57 1.55 15.98
N SER A 231 -3.45 1.97 15.05
CA SER A 231 -3.07 2.38 13.71
C SER A 231 -2.29 3.70 13.67
N LEU A 232 -2.44 4.55 14.71
CA LEU A 232 -1.69 5.80 14.86
C LEU A 232 -0.25 5.58 15.34
N VAL A 233 0.07 4.39 15.89
CA VAL A 233 1.43 4.06 16.30
C VAL A 233 2.32 4.02 15.06
N PRO A 234 3.36 4.89 14.99
CA PRO A 234 4.25 4.96 13.84
C PRO A 234 4.99 3.63 13.67
N ASP A 235 5.11 3.18 12.43
CA ASP A 235 5.95 2.01 12.12
C ASP A 235 7.42 2.37 12.41
N PRO A 236 8.11 1.68 13.34
CA PRO A 236 9.51 1.97 13.69
C PRO A 236 10.44 1.97 12.48
N ARG A 237 10.13 1.17 11.46
CA ARG A 237 10.89 1.09 10.22
C ARG A 237 10.82 2.37 9.39
N ARG A 238 9.66 3.06 9.38
CA ARG A 238 9.51 4.35 8.69
C ARG A 238 10.26 5.48 9.41
N GLN A 239 10.35 5.43 10.74
CA GLN A 239 11.11 6.39 11.53
C GLN A 239 12.61 6.29 11.26
N THR A 240 13.16 5.08 11.22
CA THR A 240 14.58 4.84 10.92
C THR A 240 14.95 5.35 9.53
N MET A 241 14.05 5.18 8.53
CA MET A 241 14.26 5.70 7.17
C MET A 241 14.14 7.22 7.10
N ALA A 242 13.21 7.83 7.82
CA ALA A 242 13.06 9.28 7.88
C ALA A 242 14.28 9.94 8.55
N ILE A 243 14.80 9.34 9.63
CA ILE A 243 16.01 9.80 10.31
C ILE A 243 17.23 9.62 9.39
N ALA A 244 17.37 8.49 8.70
CA ALA A 244 18.43 8.27 7.72
C ALA A 244 18.37 9.28 6.58
N ALA A 245 17.19 9.60 6.05
CA ALA A 245 17.00 10.60 4.99
C ALA A 245 17.32 12.04 5.47
N VAL A 246 17.07 12.36 6.73
CA VAL A 246 17.42 13.67 7.32
C VAL A 246 18.92 13.76 7.59
N VAL A 247 19.56 12.67 8.02
CA VAL A 247 21.00 12.62 8.29
C VAL A 247 21.82 12.61 6.99
N THR A 248 21.26 12.07 5.89
CA THR A 248 21.90 12.08 4.55
C THR A 248 21.42 13.21 3.63
N GLY A 249 20.51 14.07 4.12
CA GLY A 249 20.00 15.23 3.40
C GLY A 249 21.01 16.41 3.37
N PRO A 250 20.70 17.51 2.66
CA PRO A 250 21.61 18.63 2.38
C PRO A 250 22.19 19.37 3.59
N LEU A 251 21.85 18.98 4.81
CA LEU A 251 22.49 19.48 6.03
C LEU A 251 23.93 18.96 6.22
N ALA A 252 24.30 17.90 5.51
CA ALA A 252 25.70 17.45 5.49
C ALA A 252 26.61 18.39 4.66
N GLU A 253 26.06 19.19 3.75
CA GLU A 253 26.81 20.19 2.99
C GLU A 253 27.00 21.52 3.74
N ALA A 254 26.13 21.83 4.71
CA ALA A 254 26.20 23.05 5.48
C ALA A 254 27.07 22.96 6.76
N GLY A 255 27.47 21.76 7.16
CA GLY A 255 28.19 21.50 8.43
C GLY A 255 29.71 21.51 8.38
N LEU A 256 30.33 21.73 7.23
CA LEU A 256 31.81 21.71 7.07
C LEU A 256 32.46 23.08 6.88
N ALA A 257 31.79 24.15 7.36
CA ALA A 257 32.42 25.45 7.58
C ALA A 257 32.63 25.64 9.08
N ALA A 258 33.42 24.78 9.72
CA ALA A 258 33.87 25.02 11.08
C ALA A 258 35.16 25.81 11.07
N ALA A 259 35.14 26.90 11.80
CA ALA A 259 36.24 27.84 12.05
C ALA A 259 37.49 27.15 12.63
N PRO A 260 38.70 27.77 12.43
CA PRO A 260 39.94 27.20 12.91
C PRO A 260 40.08 27.36 14.40
N LEU A 261 40.22 26.29 15.16
CA LEU A 261 40.69 26.30 16.53
C LEU A 261 42.22 26.28 16.52
N SER A 262 42.71 27.24 17.26
CA SER A 262 44.12 27.58 17.50
C SER A 262 44.97 26.42 17.98
N SER A 263 46.20 26.37 17.48
CA SER A 263 47.29 25.45 17.84
C SER A 263 47.84 25.73 19.26
N PRO A 264 48.48 24.77 19.89
CA PRO A 264 49.71 25.04 20.62
C PRO A 264 50.95 24.37 19.99
N ASP A 265 52.06 25.03 20.18
CA ASP A 265 53.38 24.95 19.58
C ASP A 265 54.22 23.68 19.90
N PRO A 266 55.45 23.59 19.42
CA PRO A 266 56.00 22.41 18.73
C PRO A 266 57.12 21.67 19.50
N VAL A 267 57.48 20.48 19.05
CA VAL A 267 58.79 19.89 19.32
C VAL A 267 59.31 19.19 18.05
N PRO A 268 60.58 19.22 17.75
CA PRO A 268 61.13 19.09 16.40
C PRO A 268 61.86 17.74 16.08
N ALA A 269 62.17 17.63 14.79
CA ALA A 269 63.18 16.84 14.11
C ALA A 269 62.71 15.50 13.52
N ALA A 270 62.92 15.16 12.26
CA ALA A 270 63.98 15.27 11.33
C ALA A 270 63.56 14.72 9.92
N ALA A 271 63.94 15.49 8.95
CA ALA A 271 64.35 15.12 7.58
C ALA A 271 63.71 13.92 6.82
N SER A 272 63.00 14.21 5.69
CA SER A 272 63.53 13.86 4.38
C SER A 272 62.67 14.49 3.26
N VAL A 273 63.38 14.98 2.26
CA VAL A 273 62.98 15.78 1.11
C VAL A 273 62.22 14.95 0.07
N ALA A 274 61.04 15.43 -0.37
CA ALA A 274 60.61 15.23 -1.76
C ALA A 274 59.69 16.43 -2.15
N ARG A 275 60.11 17.13 -3.19
CA ARG A 275 59.45 18.31 -3.78
C ARG A 275 58.09 17.95 -4.37
N PRO A 276 57.03 18.76 -4.22
CA PRO A 276 55.84 18.63 -5.02
C PRO A 276 56.04 19.28 -6.38
N VAL A 277 55.68 18.53 -7.41
CA VAL A 277 55.51 19.04 -8.77
C VAL A 277 54.24 19.81 -8.85
N SER A 278 54.31 21.05 -9.27
CA SER A 278 53.15 21.94 -9.49
C SER A 278 52.28 21.41 -10.61
N ALA A 279 51.00 21.14 -10.31
CA ALA A 279 49.99 20.86 -11.31
C ALA A 279 49.25 22.16 -11.71
N PRO A 280 48.88 22.35 -12.98
CA PRO A 280 48.27 23.58 -13.46
C PRO A 280 46.81 23.73 -12.97
N LEU A 281 46.47 24.97 -12.59
CA LEU A 281 45.12 25.42 -12.35
C LEU A 281 44.30 25.36 -13.65
N GLY A 282 43.19 24.65 -13.65
CA GLY A 282 42.18 24.74 -14.69
C GLY A 282 41.28 23.50 -14.80
N GLY A 283 40.11 23.55 -14.25
CA GLY A 283 39.06 22.59 -14.47
C GLY A 283 38.17 22.39 -13.25
N LEU A 284 36.92 22.85 -13.32
CA LEU A 284 35.86 22.50 -12.36
C LEU A 284 35.67 20.96 -12.44
N GLY A 285 36.47 20.21 -11.70
CA GLY A 285 36.30 18.77 -11.55
C GLY A 285 35.06 18.45 -10.77
N GLN A 286 34.27 17.51 -11.28
CA GLN A 286 33.20 16.86 -10.50
C GLN A 286 33.79 16.37 -9.16
N PRO A 287 33.02 16.49 -8.06
CA PRO A 287 33.47 15.96 -6.78
C PRO A 287 33.83 14.49 -6.90
N PRO A 288 34.90 14.01 -6.21
CA PRO A 288 35.30 12.63 -6.27
C PRO A 288 34.16 11.72 -5.89
N ARG A 289 33.82 10.74 -6.75
CA ARG A 289 32.81 9.74 -6.43
C ARG A 289 33.22 8.98 -5.16
N PRO A 290 32.31 8.72 -4.23
CA PRO A 290 32.60 7.86 -3.10
C PRO A 290 33.08 6.50 -3.59
N ALA A 291 33.95 5.85 -2.82
CA ALA A 291 34.43 4.51 -3.15
C ALA A 291 33.28 3.54 -3.27
N PRO A 292 33.26 2.63 -4.27
CA PRO A 292 32.18 1.66 -4.45
C PRO A 292 31.99 0.82 -3.20
N ALA A 293 30.71 0.56 -2.84
CA ALA A 293 30.39 -0.25 -1.69
C ALA A 293 30.75 -1.73 -1.96
N PRO A 294 31.62 -2.35 -1.14
CA PRO A 294 32.00 -3.75 -1.32
C PRO A 294 30.84 -4.71 -0.99
N ARG A 295 29.85 -4.26 -0.26
CA ARG A 295 28.67 -5.05 0.18
C ARG A 295 27.39 -4.25 0.07
N LEU A 296 26.32 -4.93 -0.32
CA LEU A 296 24.96 -4.35 -0.39
C LEU A 296 24.15 -4.81 0.83
N PRO A 297 23.43 -3.90 1.51
CA PRO A 297 22.48 -4.27 2.54
C PRO A 297 21.26 -4.94 1.91
N VAL A 298 20.81 -6.07 2.45
CA VAL A 298 19.61 -6.79 2.04
C VAL A 298 18.79 -7.18 3.27
N GLU A 299 17.50 -7.09 3.13
CA GLU A 299 16.59 -7.48 4.22
C GLU A 299 16.49 -9.00 4.32
N GLY A 300 16.55 -9.50 5.55
CA GLY A 300 16.31 -10.90 5.92
C GLY A 300 15.32 -11.01 7.07
N ALA A 301 14.91 -12.23 7.41
CA ALA A 301 13.89 -12.49 8.42
C ALA A 301 14.23 -11.91 9.81
N ASN A 302 15.52 -11.81 10.16
CA ASN A 302 16.00 -11.39 11.48
C ASN A 302 16.80 -10.08 11.46
N GLY A 303 16.72 -9.29 10.38
CA GLY A 303 17.46 -8.03 10.25
C GLY A 303 18.14 -7.83 8.90
N THR A 304 18.98 -6.82 8.82
CA THR A 304 19.72 -6.50 7.59
C THR A 304 20.95 -7.40 7.48
N HIS A 305 21.04 -8.12 6.38
CA HIS A 305 22.23 -8.89 5.98
C HIS A 305 23.01 -8.11 4.93
N PHE A 306 24.27 -8.48 4.71
CA PHE A 306 25.10 -7.87 3.68
C PHE A 306 25.52 -8.93 2.66
N ILE A 307 25.29 -8.65 1.38
CA ILE A 307 25.77 -9.47 0.25
C ILE A 307 27.00 -8.79 -0.34
N ASN A 308 28.03 -9.56 -0.71
CA ASN A 308 29.16 -9.01 -1.46
C ASN A 308 28.70 -8.53 -2.84
N SER A 309 29.20 -7.40 -3.30
CA SER A 309 28.88 -6.87 -4.63
C SER A 309 29.25 -7.86 -5.76
N ALA A 310 30.29 -8.67 -5.58
CA ALA A 310 30.68 -9.71 -6.51
C ALA A 310 29.64 -10.83 -6.70
N ASP A 311 28.78 -11.07 -5.70
CA ASP A 311 27.73 -12.08 -5.76
C ASP A 311 26.43 -11.56 -6.39
N VAL A 312 26.35 -10.26 -6.68
CA VAL A 312 25.17 -9.62 -7.25
C VAL A 312 25.15 -9.78 -8.77
N ARG A 313 24.08 -10.36 -9.31
CA ARG A 313 23.86 -10.52 -10.76
C ARG A 313 23.08 -9.35 -11.35
N SER A 314 22.02 -8.95 -10.68
CA SER A 314 21.20 -7.82 -11.14
C SER A 314 20.55 -7.10 -9.98
N VAL A 315 20.19 -5.83 -10.20
CA VAL A 315 19.40 -5.02 -9.29
C VAL A 315 18.19 -4.48 -10.06
N ARG A 316 16.99 -4.73 -9.56
CA ARG A 316 15.73 -4.31 -10.16
C ARG A 316 15.02 -3.30 -9.28
N ALA A 317 14.52 -2.21 -9.84
CA ALA A 317 13.70 -1.25 -9.12
C ALA A 317 12.37 -1.87 -8.71
N ASP A 318 11.99 -1.65 -7.46
CA ASP A 318 10.70 -2.06 -6.89
C ASP A 318 10.16 -0.91 -6.02
N ALA A 319 9.43 0.00 -6.66
CA ALA A 319 8.95 1.26 -6.06
C ALA A 319 10.09 2.13 -5.50
N HIS A 320 10.24 2.20 -4.18
CA HIS A 320 11.28 2.97 -3.49
C HIS A 320 12.51 2.16 -3.10
N TYR A 321 12.47 0.85 -3.33
CA TYR A 321 13.50 -0.12 -3.00
C TYR A 321 14.04 -0.75 -4.26
N THR A 322 15.05 -1.61 -4.10
CA THR A 322 15.51 -2.47 -5.17
C THR A 322 15.47 -3.93 -4.74
N ARG A 323 15.31 -4.82 -5.72
CA ARG A 323 15.50 -6.25 -5.53
C ARG A 323 16.84 -6.63 -6.13
N VAL A 324 17.68 -7.22 -5.29
CA VAL A 324 19.01 -7.72 -5.65
C VAL A 324 18.89 -9.21 -5.91
N HIS A 325 19.28 -9.65 -7.10
CA HIS A 325 19.36 -11.06 -7.47
C HIS A 325 20.79 -11.57 -7.28
N ASP A 326 20.97 -12.63 -6.47
CA ASP A 326 22.27 -13.21 -6.12
C ASP A 326 22.63 -14.46 -6.93
N GLY A 327 21.92 -14.72 -8.03
CA GLY A 327 22.05 -15.93 -8.84
C GLY A 327 21.06 -17.04 -8.46
N THR A 328 20.56 -17.06 -7.23
CA THR A 328 19.65 -18.08 -6.74
C THR A 328 18.27 -17.51 -6.38
N ARG A 329 18.23 -16.35 -5.77
CA ARG A 329 17.01 -15.70 -5.28
C ARG A 329 17.09 -14.18 -5.32
N GLU A 330 15.91 -13.53 -5.29
CA GLU A 330 15.79 -12.09 -5.11
C GLU A 330 15.70 -11.74 -3.62
N ARG A 331 16.42 -10.69 -3.21
CA ARG A 331 16.37 -10.12 -1.86
C ARG A 331 16.09 -8.63 -1.95
N MET A 332 15.35 -8.10 -0.98
CA MET A 332 15.05 -6.67 -0.92
C MET A 332 16.27 -5.91 -0.40
N CYS A 333 16.65 -4.84 -1.12
CA CYS A 333 17.68 -3.91 -0.72
C CYS A 333 17.00 -2.54 -0.46
N PRO A 334 17.32 -1.84 0.64
CA PRO A 334 16.70 -0.57 1.00
C PRO A 334 17.06 0.59 0.06
N TRP A 335 18.06 0.45 -0.78
CA TRP A 335 18.48 1.48 -1.72
C TRP A 335 17.48 1.62 -2.88
N SER A 336 17.26 2.86 -3.29
CA SER A 336 16.62 3.16 -4.57
C SER A 336 17.53 2.73 -5.73
N ILE A 337 16.97 2.60 -6.96
CA ILE A 337 17.77 2.20 -8.13
C ILE A 337 18.89 3.22 -8.44
N SER A 338 18.66 4.51 -8.18
CA SER A 338 19.67 5.55 -8.40
C SER A 338 20.75 5.53 -7.31
N GLU A 339 20.38 5.22 -6.09
CA GLU A 339 21.30 5.04 -4.97
C GLU A 339 22.16 3.78 -5.18
N ALA A 340 21.53 2.66 -5.56
CA ALA A 340 22.26 1.44 -5.91
C ALA A 340 23.27 1.68 -7.07
N GLU A 341 22.88 2.46 -8.10
CA GLU A 341 23.78 2.85 -9.20
C GLU A 341 24.96 3.69 -8.72
N ALA A 342 24.75 4.58 -7.74
CA ALA A 342 25.80 5.44 -7.19
C ALA A 342 26.78 4.68 -6.29
N GLN A 343 26.30 3.64 -5.60
CA GLN A 343 27.09 2.84 -4.65
C GLN A 343 27.80 1.64 -5.30
N LEU A 344 27.30 1.15 -6.43
CA LEU A 344 27.91 0.03 -7.15
C LEU A 344 29.09 0.49 -7.99
N ASP A 345 30.06 -0.41 -8.17
CA ASP A 345 31.25 -0.15 -9.02
C ASP A 345 30.81 0.04 -10.48
N PRO A 346 30.99 1.22 -11.07
CA PRO A 346 30.65 1.48 -12.46
C PRO A 346 31.53 0.69 -13.44
N GLY A 347 32.66 0.12 -12.99
CA GLY A 347 33.50 -0.82 -13.76
C GLY A 347 32.82 -2.18 -13.95
N LEU A 348 32.04 -2.63 -12.99
CA LEU A 348 31.38 -3.94 -12.96
C LEU A 348 29.88 -3.89 -13.29
N PHE A 349 29.22 -2.83 -12.95
CA PHE A 349 27.76 -2.69 -13.08
C PHE A 349 27.37 -1.66 -14.13
N VAL A 350 26.30 -1.94 -14.87
CA VAL A 350 25.74 -1.04 -15.87
C VAL A 350 24.23 -0.96 -15.73
N ARG A 351 23.69 0.26 -15.70
CA ARG A 351 22.24 0.48 -15.77
C ARG A 351 21.75 0.27 -17.20
N VAL A 352 21.09 -0.86 -17.43
CA VAL A 352 20.62 -1.32 -18.75
C VAL A 352 19.21 -0.86 -19.09
N HIS A 353 18.43 -0.53 -18.06
CA HIS A 353 17.06 -0.05 -18.19
C HIS A 353 16.77 0.97 -17.07
N ARG A 354 15.72 1.81 -17.24
CA ARG A 354 15.29 2.75 -16.15
C ARG A 354 15.07 2.03 -14.80
N SER A 355 14.76 0.74 -14.82
CA SER A 355 14.45 -0.10 -13.66
C SER A 355 15.42 -1.25 -13.43
N HIS A 356 16.54 -1.37 -14.20
CA HIS A 356 17.45 -2.51 -14.05
C HIS A 356 18.92 -2.10 -14.18
N ILE A 357 19.73 -2.64 -13.27
CA ILE A 357 21.21 -2.62 -13.31
C ILE A 357 21.67 -4.07 -13.41
N VAL A 358 22.71 -4.34 -14.18
CA VAL A 358 23.28 -5.67 -14.43
C VAL A 358 24.77 -5.67 -14.14
N ALA A 359 25.26 -6.74 -13.53
CA ALA A 359 26.67 -7.01 -13.37
C ALA A 359 27.23 -7.62 -14.67
N ILE A 360 28.12 -6.92 -15.33
CA ILE A 360 28.72 -7.32 -16.62
C ILE A 360 29.47 -8.67 -16.55
N PRO A 361 30.22 -8.99 -15.48
CA PRO A 361 30.93 -10.28 -15.38
C PRO A 361 29.97 -11.50 -15.38
N HIS A 362 28.72 -11.32 -15.02
CA HIS A 362 27.72 -12.38 -14.92
C HIS A 362 26.84 -12.52 -16.17
N VAL A 363 27.07 -11.73 -17.21
CA VAL A 363 26.35 -11.82 -18.49
C VAL A 363 26.84 -13.00 -19.29
N THR A 364 25.97 -13.97 -19.53
CA THR A 364 26.28 -15.17 -20.33
C THR A 364 25.80 -15.06 -21.77
N PHE A 365 24.71 -14.30 -22.00
CA PHE A 365 24.12 -14.21 -23.34
C PHE A 365 23.42 -12.87 -23.56
N VAL A 366 23.48 -12.35 -24.79
CA VAL A 366 22.76 -11.13 -25.20
C VAL A 366 22.04 -11.39 -26.52
N ARG A 367 20.72 -11.20 -26.52
CA ARG A 367 19.86 -11.37 -27.70
C ARG A 367 19.09 -10.09 -28.00
N LYS A 368 19.00 -9.73 -29.28
CA LYS A 368 18.10 -8.67 -29.71
C LYS A 368 16.65 -9.18 -29.63
N GLU A 369 15.76 -8.39 -29.04
CA GLU A 369 14.34 -8.70 -28.94
C GLU A 369 13.51 -7.44 -29.19
N GLY A 370 12.77 -7.43 -30.30
CA GLY A 370 12.05 -6.25 -30.77
C GLY A 370 12.97 -5.05 -30.96
N ASP A 371 12.59 -3.90 -30.40
CA ASP A 371 13.38 -2.65 -30.40
C ASP A 371 14.47 -2.62 -29.31
N GLY A 372 14.46 -3.57 -28.38
CA GLY A 372 15.39 -3.70 -27.26
C GLY A 372 16.35 -4.90 -27.40
N ALA A 373 16.90 -5.31 -26.27
CA ALA A 373 17.65 -6.57 -26.14
C ALA A 373 17.31 -7.20 -24.78
N ILE A 374 17.59 -8.50 -24.66
CA ILE A 374 17.58 -9.23 -23.41
C ILE A 374 18.99 -9.71 -23.10
N VAL A 375 19.37 -9.58 -21.84
CA VAL A 375 20.61 -10.13 -21.29
C VAL A 375 20.23 -11.31 -20.40
N GLU A 376 20.91 -12.45 -20.57
CA GLU A 376 20.84 -13.59 -19.65
C GLU A 376 22.05 -13.59 -18.73
N LEU A 377 21.81 -13.86 -17.47
CA LEU A 377 22.81 -13.89 -16.41
C LEU A 377 23.04 -15.32 -15.94
N ASP A 378 24.23 -15.59 -15.43
CA ASP A 378 24.59 -16.88 -14.86
C ASP A 378 23.75 -17.23 -13.61
N GLY A 379 23.59 -18.51 -13.33
CA GLY A 379 22.86 -19.03 -12.20
C GLY A 379 22.18 -20.36 -12.47
N PRO A 380 21.62 -21.01 -11.45
CA PRO A 380 20.91 -22.30 -11.59
C PRO A 380 19.67 -22.22 -12.50
N SER A 381 19.09 -21.04 -12.62
CA SER A 381 17.99 -20.74 -13.54
C SER A 381 18.34 -19.53 -14.38
N PRO A 382 18.11 -19.54 -15.72
CA PRO A 382 18.38 -18.39 -16.56
C PRO A 382 17.61 -17.16 -16.09
N HIS A 383 18.32 -16.14 -15.59
CA HIS A 383 17.73 -14.88 -15.20
C HIS A 383 17.83 -13.87 -16.36
N ARG A 384 16.67 -13.42 -16.86
CA ARG A 384 16.57 -12.55 -18.03
C ARG A 384 16.26 -11.12 -17.62
N VAL A 385 17.05 -10.18 -18.12
CA VAL A 385 16.93 -8.75 -17.83
C VAL A 385 16.75 -7.96 -19.13
N PRO A 386 15.71 -7.10 -19.23
CA PRO A 386 15.50 -6.27 -20.40
C PRO A 386 16.50 -5.13 -20.48
N VAL A 387 17.00 -4.88 -21.69
CA VAL A 387 17.93 -3.79 -22.03
C VAL A 387 17.21 -2.80 -22.93
N SER A 388 17.19 -1.53 -22.53
CA SER A 388 16.58 -0.47 -23.33
C SER A 388 17.39 -0.21 -24.61
N ARG A 389 16.72 0.20 -25.70
CA ARG A 389 17.33 0.49 -27.00
C ARG A 389 18.57 1.41 -26.90
N ALA A 390 18.46 2.47 -26.08
CA ALA A 390 19.55 3.43 -25.90
C ALA A 390 20.80 2.83 -25.20
N LYS A 391 20.65 1.73 -24.46
CA LYS A 391 21.73 1.10 -23.69
C LYS A 391 22.38 -0.10 -24.38
N ILE A 392 21.84 -0.56 -25.52
CA ILE A 392 22.37 -1.75 -26.23
C ILE A 392 23.83 -1.55 -26.65
N ALA A 393 24.17 -0.36 -27.17
CA ALA A 393 25.53 -0.06 -27.61
C ALA A 393 26.52 -0.06 -26.44
N GLU A 394 26.14 0.51 -25.31
CA GLU A 394 26.96 0.54 -24.09
C GLU A 394 27.20 -0.87 -23.55
N VAL A 395 26.14 -1.70 -23.43
CA VAL A 395 26.28 -3.09 -23.00
C VAL A 395 27.21 -3.91 -23.92
N LYS A 396 27.04 -3.77 -25.25
CA LYS A 396 27.91 -4.44 -26.22
C LYS A 396 29.38 -3.99 -26.12
N ALA A 397 29.61 -2.70 -25.91
CA ALA A 397 30.93 -2.15 -25.72
C ALA A 397 31.60 -2.70 -24.47
N ARG A 398 30.84 -2.77 -23.36
CA ARG A 398 31.33 -3.33 -22.09
C ARG A 398 31.64 -4.83 -22.16
N LEU A 399 30.91 -5.57 -22.98
CA LEU A 399 31.14 -7.01 -23.23
C LEU A 399 32.24 -7.27 -24.28
N GLY A 400 32.93 -6.24 -24.80
CA GLY A 400 33.95 -6.40 -25.83
C GLY A 400 33.42 -6.77 -27.22
N LEU A 401 32.09 -6.72 -27.42
CA LEU A 401 31.43 -7.10 -28.69
C LEU A 401 31.38 -5.96 -29.71
N ALA A 402 31.85 -4.76 -29.37
CA ALA A 402 31.80 -3.57 -30.23
C ALA A 402 32.95 -3.43 -31.27
N ARG A 403 33.87 -4.38 -31.35
CA ARG A 403 35.06 -4.25 -32.20
C ARG A 403 35.21 -5.34 -33.26
N ARG A 404 34.32 -5.40 -34.27
CA ARG A 404 34.57 -6.15 -35.53
C ARG A 404 34.19 -5.46 -36.82
N HIS A 405 33.69 -4.24 -36.82
CA HIS A 405 33.34 -3.53 -38.06
C HIS A 405 34.25 -2.37 -38.46
N ALA A 406 35.22 -1.98 -37.63
CA ALA A 406 36.17 -0.91 -37.99
C ALA A 406 37.47 -1.40 -38.64
N GLN A 407 37.78 -2.69 -38.63
CA GLN A 407 38.98 -3.24 -39.23
C GLN A 407 38.78 -3.82 -40.66
N SER A 408 37.53 -3.97 -41.12
CA SER A 408 37.26 -4.43 -42.49
C SER A 408 37.20 -3.31 -43.54
N ALA A 409 37.15 -2.05 -43.10
CA ALA A 409 37.13 -0.91 -44.04
C ALA A 409 38.51 -0.25 -44.28
N ALA A 410 39.55 -0.65 -43.52
CA ALA A 410 40.91 -0.11 -43.69
C ALA A 410 41.86 -1.01 -44.48
N GLY A 411 41.36 -2.17 -44.96
CA GLY A 411 42.18 -3.17 -45.70
C GLY A 411 42.03 -3.18 -47.23
N LEU A 412 41.19 -2.32 -47.82
CA LEU A 412 40.87 -2.30 -49.26
C LEU A 412 41.32 -1.03 -49.99
N GLY A 413 42.38 -0.38 -49.51
CA GLY A 413 42.86 0.86 -50.12
C GLY A 413 44.37 0.92 -50.32
N ARG A 414 45.06 -0.20 -50.63
CA ARG A 414 46.44 -0.21 -51.08
C ARG A 414 46.68 -1.42 -51.96
N GLU A 415 46.30 -1.30 -53.22
CA GLU A 415 46.91 -1.94 -54.41
C GLU A 415 46.12 -1.51 -55.63
N ALA A 416 46.58 -0.41 -56.25
CA ALA A 416 46.50 -0.12 -57.66
C ALA A 416 47.39 1.13 -57.97
#